data_3e1f2ac60d0bc952f6d02259026a5c3a
#
_entry.id   3e1f2ac60d0bc952f6d02259026a5c3a
#
_cell.length_a   1.000
_cell.length_b   1.000
_cell.length_c   1.000
_cell.angle_alpha   90.00
_cell.angle_beta   90.00
_cell.angle_gamma   90.00
#
_symmetry.space_group_name_H-M   'P 1'
#
loop_
_entity.id
_entity.type
_entity.pdbx_description
1 polymer ?
#
loop_
_entity_poly.entity_id
_entity_poly.type
_entity_poly.pdbx_seq_one_letter_code
_entity_poly.pdbx_strand_id
1 'polypeptide(L)'
;MAAKGYYQHLVAGEYEQFVEGRLMADSLPADYRSQLIEGYKQFVAQQLEVRKGIQEVTVSRAYTDSLADYTNVLLMLCYGDSTTEEVAVPMVERDGRWMMK
;
A
#
# COMPACT_ATOMS: atom_id res chain seq x y z
N MET A 1 5.77 -1.64 -11.07
CA MET A 1 5.94 -0.48 -10.21
C MET A 1 5.88 -0.87 -8.75
N ALA A 2 6.74 -0.27 -7.92
CA ALA A 2 6.89 -0.66 -6.52
C ALA A 2 5.60 -0.52 -5.69
N ALA A 3 4.87 0.59 -5.83
CA ALA A 3 3.64 0.81 -5.08
C ALA A 3 2.60 -0.28 -5.35
N LYS A 4 2.43 -0.66 -6.60
CA LYS A 4 1.52 -1.75 -6.97
C LYS A 4 1.96 -3.06 -6.32
N GLY A 5 3.27 -3.36 -6.35
CA GLY A 5 3.81 -4.58 -5.74
C GLY A 5 3.54 -4.65 -4.26
N TYR A 6 3.73 -3.53 -3.53
CA TYR A 6 3.43 -3.49 -2.10
C TYR A 6 1.95 -3.75 -1.82
N TYR A 7 1.06 -3.14 -2.60
CA TYR A 7 -0.38 -3.35 -2.42
C TYR A 7 -0.80 -4.77 -2.81
N GLN A 8 -0.11 -5.39 -3.77
CA GLN A 8 -0.36 -6.79 -4.09
C GLN A 8 0.00 -7.70 -2.91
N HIS A 9 1.08 -7.39 -2.18
CA HIS A 9 1.41 -8.11 -0.94
C HIS A 9 0.30 -7.95 0.10
N LEU A 10 -0.22 -6.74 0.26
CA LEU A 10 -1.33 -6.48 1.19
C LEU A 10 -2.55 -7.35 0.84
N VAL A 11 -2.92 -7.38 -0.43
CA VAL A 11 -4.10 -8.14 -0.89
C VAL A 11 -3.88 -9.64 -0.73
N ALA A 12 -2.65 -10.11 -0.91
CA ALA A 12 -2.31 -11.52 -0.77
C ALA A 12 -2.18 -11.98 0.70
N GLY A 13 -2.34 -11.08 1.65
CA GLY A 13 -2.18 -11.41 3.06
C GLY A 13 -0.74 -11.40 3.55
N GLU A 14 0.17 -10.89 2.74
CA GLU A 14 1.59 -10.80 3.05
C GLU A 14 1.90 -9.47 3.73
N TYR A 15 1.39 -9.31 4.95
CA TYR A 15 1.40 -8.03 5.67
C TYR A 15 2.81 -7.61 6.06
N GLU A 16 3.70 -8.55 6.36
CA GLU A 16 5.09 -8.25 6.67
C GLU A 16 5.77 -7.58 5.49
N GLN A 17 5.58 -8.11 4.28
CA GLN A 17 6.17 -7.56 3.08
C GLN A 17 5.61 -6.18 2.77
N PHE A 18 4.33 -5.96 3.05
CA PHE A 18 3.73 -4.64 2.89
C PHE A 18 4.36 -3.61 3.83
N VAL A 19 4.54 -3.97 5.11
CA VAL A 19 5.18 -3.08 6.10
C VAL A 19 6.64 -2.82 5.73
N GLU A 20 7.36 -3.81 5.21
CA GLU A 20 8.74 -3.64 4.76
C GLU A 20 8.88 -2.61 3.64
N GLY A 21 7.81 -2.33 2.91
CA GLY A 21 7.80 -1.31 1.87
C GLY A 21 7.71 0.12 2.39
N ARG A 22 7.53 0.32 3.69
CA ARG A 22 7.45 1.65 4.28
C ARG A 22 8.85 2.20 4.55
N LEU A 23 9.00 3.52 4.38
CA LEU A 23 10.24 4.20 4.71
C LEU A 23 10.54 3.99 6.20
N MET A 24 11.78 3.60 6.49
CA MET A 24 12.27 3.35 7.85
C MET A 24 11.52 2.22 8.58
N ALA A 25 11.04 1.22 7.83
CA ALA A 25 10.32 0.09 8.42
C ALA A 25 11.18 -0.68 9.43
N ASP A 26 12.47 -0.81 9.17
CA ASP A 26 13.43 -1.50 10.05
C ASP A 26 13.69 -0.75 11.35
N SER A 27 13.29 0.51 11.46
CA SER A 27 13.41 1.33 12.68
C SER A 27 12.15 1.28 13.54
N LEU A 28 11.10 0.57 13.12
CA LEU A 28 9.85 0.51 13.87
C LEU A 28 10.01 -0.42 15.09
N PRO A 29 9.54 0.01 16.29
CA PRO A 29 9.47 -0.89 17.43
C PRO A 29 8.59 -2.09 17.12
N ALA A 30 8.92 -3.26 17.70
CA ALA A 30 8.21 -4.50 17.42
C ALA A 30 6.71 -4.39 17.76
N ASP A 31 6.35 -3.74 18.85
CA ASP A 31 4.96 -3.57 19.25
C ASP A 31 4.19 -2.72 18.24
N TYR A 32 4.80 -1.63 17.78
CA TYR A 32 4.17 -0.77 16.79
C TYR A 32 3.99 -1.49 15.46
N ARG A 33 5.01 -2.25 15.05
CA ARG A 33 4.95 -3.05 13.82
C ARG A 33 3.81 -4.06 13.90
N SER A 34 3.64 -4.73 15.04
CA SER A 34 2.54 -5.68 15.25
C SER A 34 1.18 -5.00 15.17
N GLN A 35 1.05 -3.79 15.70
CA GLN A 35 -0.19 -3.01 15.62
C GLN A 35 -0.52 -2.63 14.18
N LEU A 36 0.49 -2.24 13.39
CA LEU A 36 0.29 -1.93 11.98
C LEU A 36 -0.21 -3.16 11.21
N ILE A 37 0.42 -4.31 11.44
CA ILE A 37 0.04 -5.55 10.77
C ILE A 37 -1.41 -5.92 11.12
N GLU A 38 -1.77 -5.82 12.39
CA GLU A 38 -3.13 -6.12 12.82
C GLU A 38 -4.14 -5.17 12.19
N GLY A 39 -3.80 -3.88 12.09
CA GLY A 39 -4.65 -2.90 11.43
C GLY A 39 -4.87 -3.22 9.95
N TYR A 40 -3.83 -3.66 9.25
CA TYR A 40 -3.96 -4.05 7.84
C TYR A 40 -4.78 -5.32 7.67
N LYS A 41 -4.65 -6.28 8.58
CA LYS A 41 -5.49 -7.48 8.57
C LYS A 41 -6.97 -7.12 8.72
N GLN A 42 -7.28 -6.22 9.64
CA GLN A 42 -8.65 -5.76 9.85
C GLN A 42 -9.18 -5.03 8.62
N PHE A 43 -8.36 -4.19 8.01
CA PHE A 43 -8.75 -3.47 6.80
C PHE A 43 -9.11 -4.45 5.67
N VAL A 44 -8.24 -5.43 5.42
CA VAL A 44 -8.47 -6.41 4.35
C VAL A 44 -9.72 -7.26 4.65
N ALA A 45 -9.88 -7.68 5.91
CA ALA A 45 -11.06 -8.46 6.32
C ALA A 45 -12.34 -7.67 6.14
N GLN A 46 -12.33 -6.37 6.47
CA GLN A 46 -13.48 -5.51 6.29
C GLN A 46 -13.84 -5.35 4.81
N GLN A 47 -12.84 -5.17 3.94
CA GLN A 47 -13.10 -5.06 2.51
C GLN A 47 -13.67 -6.37 1.95
N LEU A 48 -13.20 -7.51 2.44
CA LEU A 48 -13.76 -8.80 2.03
C LEU A 48 -15.24 -8.92 2.37
N GLU A 49 -15.62 -8.47 3.57
CA GLU A 49 -16.99 -8.54 4.05
C GLU A 49 -17.89 -7.53 3.34
N VAL A 50 -17.45 -6.28 3.21
CA VAL A 50 -18.27 -5.18 2.72
C VAL A 50 -18.28 -5.09 1.19
N ARG A 51 -17.15 -5.34 0.53
CA ARG A 51 -16.98 -5.14 -0.91
C ARG A 51 -16.53 -6.40 -1.65
N LYS A 52 -16.59 -7.56 -1.01
CA LYS A 52 -16.16 -8.85 -1.56
C LYS A 52 -14.69 -8.90 -1.88
N GLY A 53 -13.88 -8.10 -1.16
CA GLY A 53 -12.44 -8.12 -1.25
C GLY A 53 -11.86 -7.31 -2.40
N ILE A 54 -10.56 -7.05 -2.29
CA ILE A 54 -9.80 -6.38 -3.35
C ILE A 54 -9.35 -7.46 -4.34
N GLN A 55 -9.84 -7.39 -5.57
CA GLN A 55 -9.54 -8.41 -6.58
C GLN A 55 -8.38 -8.02 -7.47
N GLU A 56 -8.16 -6.72 -7.69
CA GLU A 56 -7.10 -6.26 -8.58
C GLU A 56 -6.60 -4.90 -8.13
N VAL A 57 -5.29 -4.68 -8.32
CA VAL A 57 -4.64 -3.40 -8.08
C VAL A 57 -3.99 -2.99 -9.39
N THR A 58 -4.35 -1.81 -9.92
CA THR A 58 -3.76 -1.29 -11.14
C THR A 58 -3.17 0.09 -10.88
N VAL A 59 -2.18 0.48 -11.68
CA VAL A 59 -1.61 1.82 -11.61
C VAL A 59 -2.45 2.73 -12.48
N SER A 60 -3.05 3.76 -11.88
CA SER A 60 -3.81 4.77 -12.61
C SER A 60 -2.87 5.80 -13.24
N ARG A 61 -2.03 6.42 -12.40
CA ARG A 61 -1.03 7.39 -12.85
C ARG A 61 -0.03 7.67 -11.73
N ALA A 62 1.07 8.33 -12.07
CA ALA A 62 2.06 8.79 -11.10
C ALA A 62 2.48 10.21 -11.46
N TYR A 63 2.72 11.04 -10.46
CA TYR A 63 3.23 12.40 -10.67
C TYR A 63 4.12 12.82 -9.51
N THR A 64 5.12 13.62 -9.84
CA THR A 64 6.05 14.19 -8.85
C THR A 64 5.74 15.67 -8.69
N ASP A 65 5.50 16.09 -7.45
CA ASP A 65 5.37 17.50 -7.13
C ASP A 65 6.76 18.12 -7.11
N SER A 66 6.95 19.21 -7.87
CA SER A 66 8.25 19.87 -7.96
C SER A 66 8.72 20.50 -6.64
N LEU A 67 7.79 20.73 -5.71
CA LEU A 67 8.10 21.30 -4.39
C LEU A 67 8.22 20.25 -3.30
N ALA A 68 7.93 18.99 -3.61
CA ALA A 68 7.99 17.88 -2.67
C ALA A 68 9.07 16.88 -3.10
N ASP A 69 9.59 16.14 -2.14
CA ASP A 69 10.64 15.13 -2.41
C ASP A 69 10.05 13.73 -2.59
N TYR A 70 8.78 13.65 -3.01
CA TYR A 70 8.12 12.36 -3.20
C TYR A 70 7.27 12.37 -4.47
N THR A 71 6.98 11.17 -4.95
CA THR A 71 6.11 10.93 -6.09
C THR A 71 4.80 10.31 -5.59
N ASN A 72 3.68 10.91 -5.96
CA ASN A 72 2.37 10.31 -5.69
C ASN A 72 2.06 9.29 -6.77
N VAL A 73 1.83 8.05 -6.37
CA VAL A 73 1.36 7.00 -7.26
C VAL A 73 -0.11 6.75 -6.96
N LEU A 74 -0.95 6.93 -7.97
CA LEU A 74 -2.38 6.69 -7.83
C LEU A 74 -2.68 5.27 -8.26
N LEU A 75 -3.18 4.47 -7.33
CA LEU A 75 -3.56 3.09 -7.57
C LEU A 75 -5.07 2.98 -7.60
N MET A 76 -5.58 2.16 -8.50
CA MET A 76 -6.99 1.82 -8.54
C MET A 76 -7.18 0.45 -7.91
N LEU A 77 -7.96 0.41 -6.84
CA LEU A 77 -8.35 -0.85 -6.19
C LEU A 77 -9.69 -1.28 -6.76
N CYS A 78 -9.72 -2.46 -7.36
CA CYS A 78 -10.93 -3.02 -7.95
C CYS A 78 -11.48 -4.08 -7.00
N TYR A 79 -12.70 -3.88 -6.53
CA TYR A 79 -13.33 -4.76 -5.55
C TYR A 79 -14.24 -5.79 -6.19
N GLY A 80 -14.52 -6.88 -5.47
CA GLY A 80 -15.34 -7.97 -5.97
C GLY A 80 -16.80 -7.62 -6.20
N ASP A 81 -17.28 -6.53 -5.62
CA ASP A 81 -18.64 -6.03 -5.84
C ASP A 81 -18.74 -5.08 -7.05
N SER A 82 -17.72 -5.03 -7.89
CA SER A 82 -17.62 -4.19 -9.08
C SER A 82 -17.39 -2.69 -8.76
N THR A 83 -17.14 -2.33 -7.52
CA THR A 83 -16.76 -0.97 -7.17
C THR A 83 -15.26 -0.79 -7.28
N THR A 84 -14.83 0.46 -7.40
CA THR A 84 -13.40 0.82 -7.47
C THR A 84 -13.12 1.97 -6.53
N GLU A 85 -11.86 2.08 -6.09
CA GLU A 85 -11.41 3.17 -5.25
C GLU A 85 -10.00 3.58 -5.68
N GLU A 86 -9.79 4.86 -5.89
CA GLU A 86 -8.45 5.39 -6.19
C GLU A 86 -7.78 5.80 -4.88
N VAL A 87 -6.56 5.29 -4.67
CA VAL A 87 -5.77 5.65 -3.49
C VAL A 87 -4.47 6.30 -3.93
N ALA A 88 -4.05 7.34 -3.22
CA ALA A 88 -2.78 8.01 -3.46
C ALA A 88 -1.74 7.44 -2.50
N VAL A 89 -0.64 6.95 -3.07
CA VAL A 89 0.46 6.38 -2.29
C VAL A 89 1.69 7.26 -2.51
N PRO A 90 2.11 8.05 -1.50
CA PRO A 90 3.32 8.84 -1.63
C PRO A 90 4.55 7.93 -1.54
N MET A 91 5.40 7.99 -2.55
CA MET A 91 6.59 7.15 -2.66
C MET A 91 7.84 8.00 -2.66
N VAL A 92 8.88 7.54 -1.98
CA VAL A 92 10.20 8.17 -1.99
C VAL A 92 11.24 7.14 -2.42
N GLU A 93 12.28 7.62 -3.09
CA GLU A 93 13.42 6.78 -3.44
C GLU A 93 14.54 7.01 -2.44
N ARG A 94 15.08 5.92 -1.89
CA ARG A 94 16.22 5.94 -0.99
C ARG A 94 17.14 4.79 -1.36
N ASP A 95 18.39 5.10 -1.65
CA ASP A 95 19.42 4.12 -1.99
C ASP A 95 19.00 3.22 -3.17
N GLY A 96 18.37 3.81 -4.17
CA GLY A 96 17.92 3.09 -5.37
C GLY A 96 16.65 2.27 -5.18
N ARG A 97 15.97 2.44 -4.05
CA ARG A 97 14.79 1.65 -3.70
C ARG A 97 13.60 2.58 -3.45
N TRP A 98 12.47 2.25 -4.07
CA TRP A 98 11.23 2.98 -3.87
C TRP A 98 10.47 2.44 -2.67
N MET A 99 10.12 3.33 -1.74
CA MET A 99 9.44 2.98 -0.50
C MET A 99 8.25 3.88 -0.28
N MET A 100 7.24 3.38 0.43
CA MET A 100 6.09 4.19 0.85
C MET A 100 6.51 5.15 1.95
N LYS A 101 6.14 6.40 1.77
CA LYS A 101 6.49 7.44 2.73
C LYS A 101 5.77 7.31 4.07
#